data_6c69313f075fd94d751670eacf627429
#
_entry.id   6c69313f075fd94d751670eacf627429
#
_cell.length_a   1.000
_cell.length_b   1.000
_cell.length_c   1.000
_cell.angle_alpha   90.00
_cell.angle_beta   90.00
_cell.angle_gamma   90.00
#
_symmetry.space_group_name_H-M   'P 1'
#
loop_
_entity.id
_entity.type
_entity.pdbx_description
1 polymer ?
#
loop_
_entity_poly.entity_id
_entity_poly.type
_entity_poly.pdbx_seq_one_letter_code
_entity_poly.pdbx_strand_id
1 'polypeptide(L)'
;MRITVASGKGGTGKTTIATSFAVYLASTTPAFPPLFLDCDVEAPNAHLYLQPRFTQEQNISIPIPDVNSESCTACGKCVQVCEYNALALLGKTVHVFPQLCHGCGSCVATCPVGALSETPNTIGILEAGLARLQIDFARGVLNIGEPMAVP
;
A
#
# COMPACT_ATOMS: atom_id res chain seq x y z
N MET A 1 0.13 20.40 14.68
CA MET A 1 -0.93 20.68 13.66
C MET A 1 -0.75 19.69 12.52
N ARG A 2 -1.83 19.21 11.89
CA ARG A 2 -1.77 18.37 10.67
C ARG A 2 -2.45 19.12 9.54
N ILE A 3 -1.84 19.09 8.34
CA ILE A 3 -2.35 19.76 7.14
C ILE A 3 -2.38 18.73 6.03
N THR A 4 -3.53 18.59 5.36
CA THR A 4 -3.69 17.68 4.22
C THR A 4 -3.92 18.51 2.96
N VAL A 5 -3.14 18.22 1.90
CA VAL A 5 -3.31 18.80 0.57
C VAL A 5 -3.87 17.72 -0.35
N ALA A 6 -5.14 17.85 -0.69
CA ALA A 6 -5.86 16.89 -1.52
C ALA A 6 -6.56 17.57 -2.70
N SER A 7 -6.81 16.81 -3.77
CA SER A 7 -7.66 17.25 -4.88
C SER A 7 -8.29 16.05 -5.57
N GLY A 8 -9.48 16.27 -6.14
CA GLY A 8 -10.21 15.24 -6.88
C GLY A 8 -9.70 14.99 -8.31
N LYS A 9 -8.61 15.64 -8.75
CA LYS A 9 -8.08 15.51 -10.12
C LYS A 9 -6.55 15.52 -10.13
N GLY A 10 -5.94 14.74 -11.01
CA GLY A 10 -4.51 14.79 -11.30
C GLY A 10 -4.07 16.14 -11.91
N GLY A 11 -2.78 16.49 -11.77
CA GLY A 11 -2.19 17.68 -12.42
C GLY A 11 -2.59 19.03 -11.83
N THR A 12 -3.28 19.10 -10.69
CA THR A 12 -3.76 20.34 -10.06
C THR A 12 -2.69 21.08 -9.24
N GLY A 13 -1.46 20.56 -9.17
CA GLY A 13 -0.36 21.19 -8.44
C GLY A 13 -0.29 20.82 -6.95
N LYS A 14 -0.97 19.75 -6.49
CA LYS A 14 -0.91 19.27 -5.09
C LYS A 14 0.50 19.20 -4.55
N THR A 15 1.36 18.44 -5.23
CA THR A 15 2.75 18.23 -4.82
C THR A 15 3.53 19.54 -4.78
N THR A 16 3.36 20.41 -5.77
CA THR A 16 4.02 21.72 -5.84
C THR A 16 3.64 22.59 -4.64
N ILE A 17 2.35 22.68 -4.32
CA ILE A 17 1.87 23.47 -3.17
C ILE A 17 2.36 22.85 -1.86
N ALA A 18 2.20 21.54 -1.69
CA ALA A 18 2.59 20.84 -0.46
C ALA A 18 4.08 20.97 -0.17
N THR A 19 4.93 20.72 -1.18
CA THR A 19 6.40 20.82 -1.02
C THR A 19 6.87 22.26 -0.80
N SER A 20 6.28 23.24 -1.50
CA SER A 20 6.58 24.66 -1.29
C SER A 20 6.20 25.12 0.11
N PHE A 21 5.06 24.67 0.61
CA PHE A 21 4.61 24.96 1.97
C PHE A 21 5.52 24.35 3.03
N ALA A 22 5.94 23.08 2.85
CA ALA A 22 6.88 22.42 3.75
C ALA A 22 8.24 23.16 3.80
N VAL A 23 8.75 23.58 2.64
CA VAL A 23 10.00 24.38 2.55
C VAL A 23 9.83 25.73 3.25
N TYR A 24 8.71 26.41 3.05
CA TYR A 24 8.43 27.68 3.72
C TYR A 24 8.42 27.53 5.25
N LEU A 25 7.70 26.51 5.76
CA LEU A 25 7.68 26.24 7.20
C LEU A 25 9.05 25.93 7.76
N ALA A 26 9.81 25.03 7.11
CA ALA A 26 11.16 24.69 7.57
C ALA A 26 12.11 25.90 7.56
N SER A 27 11.93 26.84 6.61
CA SER A 27 12.74 28.05 6.53
C SER A 27 12.36 29.09 7.58
N THR A 28 11.09 29.18 7.94
CA THR A 28 10.60 30.21 8.89
C THR A 28 10.60 29.72 10.34
N THR A 29 10.53 28.41 10.57
CA THR A 29 10.54 27.78 11.89
C THR A 29 11.57 26.66 11.99
N PRO A 30 12.86 26.93 11.82
CA PRO A 30 13.91 25.89 11.73
C PRO A 30 14.06 25.05 13.01
N ALA A 31 13.60 25.55 14.16
CA ALA A 31 13.60 24.77 15.40
C ALA A 31 12.55 23.65 15.43
N PHE A 32 11.55 23.70 14.53
CA PHE A 32 10.44 22.75 14.46
C PHE A 32 10.12 22.44 12.98
N PRO A 33 11.02 21.75 12.25
CA PRO A 33 10.80 21.42 10.86
C PRO A 33 9.57 20.48 10.73
N PRO A 34 8.82 20.58 9.63
CA PRO A 34 7.67 19.70 9.42
C PRO A 34 8.09 18.26 9.11
N LEU A 35 7.22 17.30 9.44
CA LEU A 35 7.21 15.98 8.82
C LEU A 35 6.37 16.05 7.53
N PHE A 36 6.96 15.67 6.40
CA PHE A 36 6.27 15.56 5.12
C PHE A 36 5.96 14.11 4.78
N LEU A 37 4.69 13.83 4.51
CA LEU A 37 4.24 12.50 4.08
C LEU A 37 3.74 12.58 2.64
N ASP A 38 4.40 11.86 1.71
CA ASP A 38 3.91 11.67 0.35
C ASP A 38 3.04 10.41 0.29
N CYS A 39 1.73 10.63 0.26
CA CYS A 39 0.72 9.57 0.23
C CYS A 39 0.26 9.23 -1.21
N ASP A 40 0.89 9.78 -2.24
CA ASP A 40 0.66 9.41 -3.64
C ASP A 40 1.49 8.15 -3.99
N VAL A 41 1.09 7.01 -3.46
CA VAL A 41 1.89 5.77 -3.48
C VAL A 41 2.07 5.18 -4.87
N GLU A 42 1.20 5.53 -5.82
CA GLU A 42 1.29 5.08 -7.22
C GLU A 42 2.35 5.87 -8.01
N ALA A 43 2.51 7.15 -7.71
CA ALA A 43 3.45 8.03 -8.40
C ALA A 43 4.06 9.07 -7.45
N PRO A 44 4.73 8.66 -6.36
CA PRO A 44 5.29 9.58 -5.38
C PRO A 44 6.39 10.44 -6.01
N ASN A 45 6.19 11.74 -6.04
CA ASN A 45 7.09 12.67 -6.74
C ASN A 45 7.61 13.83 -5.87
N ALA A 46 7.17 13.95 -4.62
CA ALA A 46 7.64 15.00 -3.71
C ALA A 46 9.15 14.90 -3.41
N HIS A 47 9.72 13.69 -3.50
CA HIS A 47 11.16 13.46 -3.31
C HIS A 47 12.02 14.19 -4.34
N LEU A 48 11.52 14.46 -5.54
CA LEU A 48 12.24 15.23 -6.57
C LEU A 48 12.48 16.68 -6.13
N TYR A 49 11.57 17.23 -5.34
CA TYR A 49 11.63 18.61 -4.84
C TYR A 49 12.36 18.71 -3.50
N LEU A 50 12.12 17.77 -2.59
CA LEU A 50 12.64 17.79 -1.23
C LEU A 50 13.98 17.08 -1.06
N GLN A 51 14.36 16.20 -2.01
CA GLN A 51 15.65 15.50 -2.08
C GLN A 51 16.02 14.77 -0.76
N PRO A 52 15.18 13.86 -0.27
CA PRO A 52 15.45 13.13 0.96
C PRO A 52 16.61 12.15 0.79
N ARG A 53 17.37 11.93 1.87
CA ARG A 53 18.24 10.78 2.04
C ARG A 53 17.48 9.74 2.82
N PHE A 54 17.06 8.66 2.17
CA PHE A 54 16.38 7.55 2.82
C PHE A 54 17.36 6.78 3.71
N THR A 55 16.96 6.53 4.94
CA THR A 55 17.71 5.79 5.96
C THR A 55 16.95 4.60 6.50
N GLN A 56 15.66 4.54 6.21
CA GLN A 56 14.76 3.47 6.63
C GLN A 56 13.94 3.01 5.44
N GLU A 57 13.80 1.69 5.33
CA GLU A 57 12.96 1.04 4.33
C GLU A 57 12.22 -0.13 4.99
N GLN A 58 10.94 -0.27 4.71
CA GLN A 58 10.10 -1.33 5.23
C GLN A 58 9.19 -1.87 4.11
N ASN A 59 9.17 -3.18 3.95
CA ASN A 59 8.20 -3.84 3.07
C ASN A 59 6.78 -3.69 3.62
N ILE A 60 5.86 -3.34 2.75
CA ILE A 60 4.43 -3.30 3.05
C ILE A 60 3.77 -4.47 2.34
N SER A 61 3.06 -5.29 3.11
CA SER A 61 2.41 -6.50 2.60
C SER A 61 0.95 -6.53 2.99
N ILE A 62 0.14 -7.14 2.14
CA ILE A 62 -1.24 -7.52 2.45
C ILE A 62 -1.28 -9.04 2.66
N PRO A 63 -2.16 -9.57 3.54
CA PRO A 63 -2.37 -11.00 3.67
C PRO A 63 -3.12 -11.51 2.42
N ILE A 64 -2.61 -12.55 1.78
CA ILE A 64 -3.30 -13.25 0.70
C ILE A 64 -3.53 -14.71 1.10
N PRO A 65 -4.61 -15.36 0.61
CA PRO A 65 -4.85 -16.75 0.93
C PRO A 65 -3.83 -17.68 0.29
N ASP A 66 -3.35 -18.63 1.06
CA ASP A 66 -2.61 -19.81 0.61
C ASP A 66 -3.49 -21.05 0.82
N VAL A 67 -3.53 -21.95 -0.17
CA VAL A 67 -4.45 -23.10 -0.20
C VAL A 67 -3.67 -24.41 0.03
N ASN A 68 -3.93 -25.07 1.14
CA ASN A 68 -3.45 -26.43 1.35
C ASN A 68 -4.31 -27.42 0.51
N SER A 69 -3.72 -27.90 -0.59
CA SER A 69 -4.39 -28.79 -1.53
C SER A 69 -4.72 -30.17 -0.95
N GLU A 70 -4.01 -30.63 0.09
CA GLU A 70 -4.24 -31.94 0.72
C GLU A 70 -5.51 -31.93 1.57
N SER A 71 -5.79 -30.82 2.26
CA SER A 71 -6.98 -30.66 3.12
C SER A 71 -8.17 -30.04 2.39
N CYS A 72 -7.97 -29.44 1.21
CA CYS A 72 -8.99 -28.77 0.45
C CYS A 72 -9.99 -29.75 -0.17
N THR A 73 -11.28 -29.61 0.18
CA THR A 73 -12.36 -30.45 -0.36
C THR A 73 -12.94 -29.92 -1.67
N ALA A 74 -12.40 -28.85 -2.24
CA ALA A 74 -12.88 -28.19 -3.46
C ALA A 74 -14.37 -27.79 -3.42
N CYS A 75 -14.88 -27.44 -2.24
CA CYS A 75 -16.31 -27.12 -2.03
C CYS A 75 -16.73 -25.75 -2.63
N GLY A 76 -15.79 -24.91 -3.06
CA GLY A 76 -16.03 -23.63 -3.74
C GLY A 76 -16.54 -22.49 -2.85
N LYS A 77 -16.71 -22.66 -1.54
CA LYS A 77 -17.22 -21.60 -0.64
C LYS A 77 -16.32 -20.36 -0.63
N CYS A 78 -15.01 -20.55 -0.65
CA CYS A 78 -14.04 -19.45 -0.70
C CYS A 78 -14.16 -18.62 -2.00
N VAL A 79 -14.48 -19.27 -3.11
CA VAL A 79 -14.74 -18.59 -4.40
C VAL A 79 -16.03 -17.79 -4.34
N GLN A 80 -17.10 -18.35 -3.77
CA GLN A 80 -18.39 -17.68 -3.67
C GLN A 80 -18.38 -16.43 -2.78
N VAL A 81 -17.57 -16.42 -1.72
CA VAL A 81 -17.47 -15.28 -0.79
C VAL A 81 -16.55 -14.18 -1.27
N CYS A 82 -15.76 -14.43 -2.31
CA CYS A 82 -14.76 -13.46 -2.79
C CYS A 82 -15.39 -12.40 -3.68
N GLU A 83 -15.62 -11.21 -3.15
CA GLU A 83 -16.16 -10.05 -3.88
C GLU A 83 -15.22 -9.56 -5.00
N TYR A 84 -13.92 -9.85 -4.89
CA TYR A 84 -12.90 -9.38 -5.83
C TYR A 84 -12.54 -10.40 -6.91
N ASN A 85 -13.21 -11.56 -6.94
CA ASN A 85 -12.91 -12.66 -7.86
C ASN A 85 -11.43 -13.11 -7.85
N ALA A 86 -10.77 -12.96 -6.71
CA ALA A 86 -9.37 -13.33 -6.52
C ALA A 86 -9.15 -14.84 -6.36
N LEU A 87 -10.22 -15.65 -6.37
CA LEU A 87 -10.14 -17.11 -6.31
C LEU A 87 -11.00 -17.73 -7.42
N ALA A 88 -10.52 -18.82 -7.99
CA ALA A 88 -11.28 -19.63 -8.93
C ALA A 88 -11.13 -21.12 -8.63
N LEU A 89 -12.22 -21.87 -8.78
CA LEU A 89 -12.21 -23.33 -8.70
C LEU A 89 -12.07 -23.91 -10.10
N LEU A 90 -10.93 -24.51 -10.41
CA LEU A 90 -10.66 -25.18 -11.68
C LEU A 90 -10.55 -26.68 -11.43
N GLY A 91 -11.56 -27.43 -11.83
CA GLY A 91 -11.69 -28.85 -11.52
C GLY A 91 -11.81 -29.07 -10.01
N LYS A 92 -10.79 -29.64 -9.37
CA LYS A 92 -10.73 -29.88 -7.92
C LYS A 92 -9.72 -28.99 -7.21
N THR A 93 -9.18 -27.97 -7.87
CA THR A 93 -8.14 -27.11 -7.33
C THR A 93 -8.63 -25.66 -7.26
N VAL A 94 -8.42 -25.02 -6.11
CA VAL A 94 -8.66 -23.60 -5.95
C VAL A 94 -7.39 -22.85 -6.32
N HIS A 95 -7.51 -21.93 -7.27
CA HIS A 95 -6.45 -21.05 -7.72
C HIS A 95 -6.63 -19.66 -7.12
N VAL A 96 -5.54 -19.07 -6.66
CA VAL A 96 -5.49 -17.71 -6.10
C VAL A 96 -4.85 -16.79 -7.13
N PHE A 97 -5.45 -15.61 -7.31
CA PHE A 97 -4.91 -14.52 -8.13
C PHE A 97 -4.51 -13.37 -7.19
N PRO A 98 -3.23 -13.32 -6.77
CA PRO A 98 -2.76 -12.33 -5.81
C PRO A 98 -3.07 -10.90 -6.22
N GLN A 99 -2.97 -10.58 -7.52
CA GLN A 99 -3.20 -9.25 -8.09
C GLN A 99 -4.65 -8.76 -7.95
N LEU A 100 -5.59 -9.67 -7.69
CA LEU A 100 -7.01 -9.33 -7.47
C LEU A 100 -7.39 -9.36 -5.99
N CYS A 101 -6.49 -9.82 -5.13
CA CYS A 101 -6.77 -10.01 -3.71
C CYS A 101 -6.60 -8.70 -2.93
N HIS A 102 -7.60 -8.34 -2.14
CA HIS A 102 -7.59 -7.17 -1.27
C HIS A 102 -7.29 -7.50 0.20
N GLY A 103 -6.87 -8.74 0.51
CA GLY A 103 -6.46 -9.10 1.87
C GLY A 103 -7.58 -9.09 2.93
N CYS A 104 -8.84 -9.27 2.52
CA CYS A 104 -9.98 -9.14 3.43
C CYS A 104 -10.21 -10.35 4.36
N GLY A 105 -9.54 -11.48 4.16
CA GLY A 105 -9.62 -12.69 5.00
C GLY A 105 -10.93 -13.49 4.92
N SER A 106 -11.95 -13.03 4.18
CA SER A 106 -13.28 -13.67 4.13
C SER A 106 -13.23 -15.12 3.67
N CYS A 107 -12.36 -15.46 2.71
CA CYS A 107 -12.20 -16.81 2.19
C CYS A 107 -11.60 -17.76 3.24
N VAL A 108 -10.67 -17.30 4.06
CA VAL A 108 -10.07 -18.06 5.16
C VAL A 108 -11.11 -18.31 6.24
N ALA A 109 -11.84 -17.28 6.66
CA ALA A 109 -12.88 -17.38 7.69
C ALA A 109 -14.04 -18.31 7.29
N THR A 110 -14.35 -18.41 5.97
CA THR A 110 -15.48 -19.22 5.46
C THR A 110 -15.10 -20.68 5.19
N CYS A 111 -13.81 -21.04 5.22
CA CYS A 111 -13.35 -22.38 4.88
C CYS A 111 -13.76 -23.41 5.95
N PRO A 112 -14.67 -24.36 5.62
CA PRO A 112 -15.21 -25.29 6.63
C PRO A 112 -14.21 -26.34 7.13
N VAL A 113 -13.14 -26.54 6.37
CA VAL A 113 -12.09 -27.53 6.70
C VAL A 113 -10.76 -26.89 7.06
N GLY A 114 -10.70 -25.54 7.15
CA GLY A 114 -9.49 -24.81 7.50
C GLY A 114 -8.33 -25.02 6.51
N ALA A 115 -8.65 -25.23 5.21
CA ALA A 115 -7.64 -25.48 4.18
C ALA A 115 -6.99 -24.19 3.65
N LEU A 116 -7.43 -23.02 4.09
CA LEU A 116 -6.83 -21.73 3.71
C LEU A 116 -6.14 -21.11 4.92
N SER A 117 -4.93 -20.63 4.69
CA SER A 117 -4.18 -19.76 5.60
C SER A 117 -3.84 -18.44 4.93
N GLU A 118 -3.35 -17.46 5.67
CA GLU A 118 -2.90 -16.19 5.13
C GLU A 118 -1.38 -16.14 5.07
N THR A 119 -0.84 -15.68 3.94
CA THR A 119 0.58 -15.43 3.74
C THR A 119 0.80 -13.98 3.32
N PRO A 120 1.91 -13.33 3.74
CA PRO A 120 2.18 -11.96 3.35
C PRO A 120 2.57 -11.88 1.87
N ASN A 121 1.90 -10.99 1.12
CA ASN A 121 2.27 -10.62 -0.24
C ASN A 121 2.75 -9.17 -0.25
N THR A 122 4.03 -8.93 -0.56
CA THR A 122 4.60 -7.58 -0.56
C THR A 122 4.10 -6.79 -1.77
N ILE A 123 3.37 -5.71 -1.50
CA ILE A 123 2.77 -4.83 -2.52
C ILE A 123 3.55 -3.54 -2.75
N GLY A 124 4.50 -3.22 -1.88
CA GLY A 124 5.28 -1.99 -1.97
C GLY A 124 6.24 -1.82 -0.81
N ILE A 125 6.84 -0.65 -0.73
CA ILE A 125 7.76 -0.25 0.32
C ILE A 125 7.34 1.08 0.95
N LEU A 126 7.64 1.25 2.24
CA LEU A 126 7.65 2.51 2.94
C LEU A 126 9.10 2.94 3.10
N GLU A 127 9.42 4.14 2.63
CA GLU A 127 10.74 4.74 2.80
C GLU A 127 10.65 5.98 3.68
N ALA A 128 11.60 6.15 4.60
CA ALA A 128 11.69 7.32 5.45
C ALA A 128 13.13 7.81 5.55
N GLY A 129 13.29 9.11 5.78
CA GLY A 129 14.60 9.74 5.90
C GLY A 129 14.50 11.24 6.09
N LEU A 130 15.62 11.91 5.94
CA LEU A 130 15.75 13.34 6.14
C LEU A 130 15.97 14.07 4.81
N ALA A 131 15.10 15.03 4.52
CA ALA A 131 15.19 15.88 3.35
C ALA A 131 15.93 17.20 3.64
N ARG A 132 16.05 18.04 2.61
CA ARG A 132 16.65 19.39 2.79
C ARG A 132 15.93 20.17 3.88
N LEU A 133 16.62 21.12 4.49
CA LEU A 133 16.13 21.97 5.60
C LEU A 133 15.65 21.15 6.82
N GLN A 134 16.21 19.97 7.02
CA GLN A 134 15.88 19.08 8.14
C GLN A 134 14.39 18.65 8.18
N ILE A 135 13.75 18.62 7.02
CA ILE A 135 12.38 18.11 6.89
C ILE A 135 12.41 16.58 7.02
N ASP A 136 11.74 16.03 8.03
CA ASP A 136 11.48 14.60 8.08
C ASP A 136 10.57 14.20 6.91
N PHE A 137 10.95 13.17 6.18
CA PHE A 137 10.25 12.76 4.96
C PHE A 137 9.92 11.28 5.00
N ALA A 138 8.69 10.94 4.62
CA ALA A 138 8.34 9.54 4.34
C ALA A 138 7.43 9.45 3.12
N ARG A 139 7.53 8.32 2.40
CA ARG A 139 6.66 7.98 1.27
C ARG A 139 6.36 6.49 1.22
N GLY A 140 5.20 6.15 0.69
CA GLY A 140 4.92 4.81 0.19
C GLY A 140 5.24 4.73 -1.31
N VAL A 141 5.74 3.59 -1.76
CA VAL A 141 5.96 3.29 -3.18
C VAL A 141 5.34 1.94 -3.47
N LEU A 142 4.33 1.92 -4.33
CA LEU A 142 3.68 0.69 -4.76
C LEU A 142 4.56 -0.04 -5.77
N ASN A 143 4.57 -1.37 -5.73
CA ASN A 143 5.27 -2.17 -6.74
C ASN A 143 4.63 -1.98 -8.11
N ILE A 144 5.44 -2.03 -9.17
CA ILE A 144 4.94 -1.92 -10.54
C ILE A 144 4.01 -3.10 -10.85
N GLY A 145 2.79 -2.77 -11.32
CA GLY A 145 1.79 -3.78 -11.68
C GLY A 145 0.85 -4.18 -10.54
N GLU A 146 1.06 -3.64 -9.33
CA GLU A 146 0.07 -3.79 -8.26
C GLU A 146 -1.17 -2.95 -8.58
N PRO A 147 -2.39 -3.49 -8.39
CA PRO A 147 -3.60 -2.68 -8.46
C PRO A 147 -3.59 -1.65 -7.34
N MET A 148 -4.35 -0.58 -7.53
CA MET A 148 -4.48 0.56 -6.61
C MET A 148 -4.25 0.20 -5.15
N ALA A 149 -3.53 1.06 -4.44
CA ALA A 149 -3.40 0.96 -3.00
C ALA A 149 -4.77 0.75 -2.35
N VAL A 150 -4.91 -0.36 -1.65
CA VAL A 150 -6.12 -0.62 -0.86
C VAL A 150 -6.19 0.44 0.23
N PRO A 151 -7.28 1.19 0.36
CA PRO A 151 -7.41 2.23 1.37
C PRO A 151 -7.38 1.68 2.79
#